data_9597e0151f3dfd6a4fc0d0c41751c707
#
_entry.id   9597e0151f3dfd6a4fc0d0c41751c707
#
_cell.length_a   1.000
_cell.length_b   1.000
_cell.length_c   1.000
_cell.angle_alpha   90.00
_cell.angle_beta   90.00
_cell.angle_gamma   90.00
#
_symmetry.space_group_name_H-M   'P 1'
#
loop_
_entity.id
_entity.type
_entity.pdbx_description
1 polymer ?
#
loop_
_entity_poly.entity_id
_entity_poly.type
_entity_poly.pdbx_seq_one_letter_code
_entity_poly.pdbx_strand_id
1 'polypeptide(L)'
;MRVIGKPAKILFFREHIENLIRSLKVYKINKKSIKQNIFKLIKLNLKKNKKYDHLFRVAANNKMITISLRKRFKPKSNFSLKLINYKRIEPEYKNLKYKKIMSFLKKMDTAKSDVALYKNKKILESGTSNLLFIKKNKIYSPIDNFYRGTTLKFFTKKIKKIKKINIFTDSLNDYDEIIVIGSGKGVVSVNSIEKPFWKRKSLKNYRILSKIYQQAVTNCPRYNGWSIISTILET
;
A
#
# COMPACT_ATOMS: atom_id res chain seq x y z
N MET A 1 -5.98 0.55 -5.61
CA MET A 1 -6.51 1.83 -5.07
C MET A 1 -7.62 1.53 -4.08
N ARG A 2 -7.85 2.35 -3.08
CA ARG A 2 -9.01 2.23 -2.18
C ARG A 2 -10.16 3.07 -2.69
N VAL A 3 -11.35 2.47 -2.81
CA VAL A 3 -12.61 3.14 -3.18
C VAL A 3 -13.52 3.14 -1.97
N ILE A 4 -14.05 4.31 -1.60
CA ILE A 4 -14.83 4.53 -0.37
C ILE A 4 -16.00 5.47 -0.59
N GLY A 5 -17.05 5.31 0.22
CA GLY A 5 -18.17 6.23 0.33
C GLY A 5 -19.26 6.08 -0.72
N LYS A 6 -20.24 6.96 -0.62
CA LYS A 6 -21.32 7.23 -1.56
C LYS A 6 -21.53 8.74 -1.57
N PRO A 7 -21.28 9.45 -2.67
CA PRO A 7 -20.67 8.95 -3.93
C PRO A 7 -19.23 8.44 -3.74
N ALA A 8 -18.76 7.66 -4.70
CA ALA A 8 -17.44 7.02 -4.64
C ALA A 8 -16.31 8.06 -4.58
N LYS A 9 -15.31 7.80 -3.73
CA LYS A 9 -14.04 8.51 -3.66
C LYS A 9 -12.93 7.51 -3.93
N ILE A 10 -11.92 7.85 -4.72
CA ILE A 10 -10.75 7.00 -4.98
C ILE A 10 -9.53 7.63 -4.33
N LEU A 11 -9.09 7.06 -3.23
CA LEU A 11 -7.98 7.60 -2.44
C LEU A 11 -6.66 7.57 -3.22
N PHE A 12 -5.98 8.72 -3.29
CA PHE A 12 -4.70 8.91 -4.00
C PHE A 12 -4.76 8.48 -5.47
N PHE A 13 -5.83 8.81 -6.16
CA PHE A 13 -6.08 8.34 -7.51
C PHE A 13 -4.96 8.72 -8.49
N ARG A 14 -4.60 10.01 -8.53
CA ARG A 14 -3.55 10.54 -9.42
C ARG A 14 -2.23 9.79 -9.22
N GLU A 15 -1.78 9.67 -7.99
CA GLU A 15 -0.52 9.01 -7.65
C GLU A 15 -0.53 7.51 -8.01
N HIS A 16 -1.69 6.87 -7.92
CA HIS A 16 -1.83 5.48 -8.36
C HIS A 16 -1.70 5.33 -9.87
N ILE A 17 -2.30 6.22 -10.64
CA ILE A 17 -2.21 6.21 -12.10
C ILE A 17 -0.78 6.54 -12.54
N GLU A 18 -0.15 7.56 -11.97
CA GLU A 18 1.26 7.90 -12.25
C GLU A 18 2.21 6.72 -11.97
N ASN A 19 2.02 6.03 -10.82
CA ASN A 19 2.82 4.85 -10.49
C ASN A 19 2.59 3.70 -11.47
N LEU A 20 1.36 3.51 -11.95
CA LEU A 20 1.05 2.51 -12.98
C LEU A 20 1.76 2.84 -14.29
N ILE A 21 1.62 4.06 -14.79
CA ILE A 21 2.25 4.51 -16.05
C ILE A 21 3.77 4.36 -15.97
N ARG A 22 4.39 4.74 -14.84
CA ARG A 22 5.83 4.54 -14.63
C ARG A 22 6.23 3.06 -14.74
N SER A 23 5.47 2.17 -14.10
CA SER A 23 5.74 0.73 -14.18
C SER A 23 5.59 0.21 -15.62
N LEU A 24 4.57 0.66 -16.34
CA LEU A 24 4.35 0.25 -17.73
C LEU A 24 5.48 0.70 -18.66
N LYS A 25 6.01 1.92 -18.48
CA LYS A 25 7.18 2.41 -19.22
C LYS A 25 8.39 1.51 -19.03
N VAL A 26 8.69 1.13 -17.78
CA VAL A 26 9.83 0.25 -17.46
C VAL A 26 9.68 -1.13 -18.12
N TYR A 27 8.45 -1.67 -18.15
CA TYR A 27 8.18 -2.95 -18.81
C TYR A 27 7.95 -2.83 -20.32
N LYS A 28 8.22 -1.66 -20.91
CA LYS A 28 8.02 -1.37 -22.34
C LYS A 28 6.60 -1.70 -22.83
N ILE A 29 5.61 -1.55 -21.94
CA ILE A 29 4.20 -1.74 -22.26
C ILE A 29 3.67 -0.40 -22.75
N ASN A 30 3.72 -0.22 -24.07
CA ASN A 30 3.21 1.00 -24.72
C ASN A 30 1.81 0.74 -25.27
N LYS A 31 0.81 1.38 -24.71
CA LYS A 31 -0.57 1.35 -25.21
C LYS A 31 -1.05 2.78 -25.41
N LYS A 32 -1.37 3.10 -26.67
CA LYS A 32 -2.06 4.36 -26.99
C LYS A 32 -3.31 4.48 -26.10
N SER A 33 -3.59 5.68 -25.63
CA SER A 33 -4.79 6.00 -24.83
C SER A 33 -5.00 5.16 -23.54
N ILE A 34 -3.91 4.60 -22.96
CA ILE A 34 -4.04 3.74 -21.77
C ILE A 34 -4.74 4.46 -20.63
N LYS A 35 -4.46 5.76 -20.42
CA LYS A 35 -5.13 6.56 -19.39
C LYS A 35 -6.63 6.61 -19.65
N GLN A 36 -7.05 6.95 -20.87
CA GLN A 36 -8.46 7.06 -21.28
C GLN A 36 -9.19 5.73 -21.13
N ASN A 37 -8.58 4.62 -21.54
CA ASN A 37 -9.13 3.28 -21.38
C ASN A 37 -9.34 2.91 -19.91
N ILE A 38 -8.39 3.24 -19.04
CA ILE A 38 -8.52 3.04 -17.59
C ILE A 38 -9.69 3.86 -17.05
N PHE A 39 -9.83 5.12 -17.43
CA PHE A 39 -10.95 5.97 -16.99
C PHE A 39 -12.29 5.44 -17.47
N LYS A 40 -12.40 5.02 -18.73
CA LYS A 40 -13.61 4.40 -19.28
C LYS A 40 -14.01 3.15 -18.46
N LEU A 41 -13.05 2.27 -18.17
CA LEU A 41 -13.28 1.08 -17.38
C LEU A 41 -13.66 1.40 -15.92
N ILE A 42 -13.07 2.43 -15.32
CA ILE A 42 -13.46 2.87 -13.97
C ILE A 42 -14.90 3.35 -13.96
N LYS A 43 -15.29 4.18 -14.93
CA LYS A 43 -16.68 4.71 -15.08
C LYS A 43 -17.68 3.57 -15.20
N LEU A 44 -17.39 2.55 -16.00
CA LEU A 44 -18.26 1.38 -16.18
C LEU A 44 -18.42 0.54 -14.90
N ASN A 45 -17.42 0.52 -14.02
CA ASN A 45 -17.40 -0.33 -12.84
C ASN A 45 -17.84 0.38 -11.54
N LEU A 46 -17.91 1.72 -11.52
CA LEU A 46 -18.36 2.48 -10.36
C LEU A 46 -19.79 3.01 -10.54
N LYS A 47 -20.72 2.43 -9.81
CA LYS A 47 -22.14 2.83 -9.81
C LYS A 47 -22.37 4.00 -8.86
N LYS A 48 -23.09 5.07 -9.31
CA LYS A 48 -23.39 6.29 -8.50
C LYS A 48 -24.05 5.98 -7.16
N ASN A 49 -24.97 5.03 -7.15
CA ASN A 49 -25.83 4.76 -5.98
C ASN A 49 -25.27 3.68 -5.04
N LYS A 50 -24.07 3.14 -5.30
CA LYS A 50 -23.45 2.12 -4.46
C LYS A 50 -22.53 2.72 -3.41
N LYS A 51 -22.62 2.22 -2.17
CA LYS A 51 -21.66 2.52 -1.10
C LYS A 51 -20.45 1.62 -1.22
N TYR A 52 -19.25 2.20 -1.14
CA TYR A 52 -17.99 1.47 -1.32
C TYR A 52 -17.14 1.47 -0.03
N ASP A 53 -16.52 0.34 0.27
CA ASP A 53 -15.27 0.15 1.01
C ASP A 53 -14.54 -1.02 0.32
N HIS A 54 -13.98 -0.73 -0.85
CA HIS A 54 -13.48 -1.73 -1.80
C HIS A 54 -12.06 -1.41 -2.22
N LEU A 55 -11.41 -2.42 -2.76
CA LEU A 55 -10.12 -2.29 -3.45
C LEU A 55 -10.33 -2.39 -4.94
N PHE A 56 -9.92 -1.35 -5.65
CA PHE A 56 -9.94 -1.29 -7.09
C PHE A 56 -8.51 -1.59 -7.61
N ARG A 57 -8.37 -2.62 -8.42
CA ARG A 57 -7.11 -3.02 -9.01
C ARG A 57 -7.17 -2.82 -10.52
N VAL A 58 -6.17 -2.14 -11.05
CA VAL A 58 -5.88 -2.08 -12.48
C VAL A 58 -4.63 -2.91 -12.74
N ALA A 59 -4.68 -3.79 -13.70
CA ALA A 59 -3.53 -4.54 -14.20
C ALA A 59 -3.50 -4.45 -15.73
N ALA A 60 -2.31 -4.34 -16.29
CA ALA A 60 -2.14 -4.25 -17.73
C ALA A 60 -0.92 -5.06 -18.19
N ASN A 61 -1.01 -5.61 -19.37
CA ASN A 61 0.09 -6.20 -20.13
C ASN A 61 -0.03 -5.75 -21.61
N ASN A 62 0.79 -6.27 -22.49
CA ASN A 62 0.76 -5.90 -23.91
C ASN A 62 -0.57 -6.20 -24.61
N LYS A 63 -1.32 -7.20 -24.15
CA LYS A 63 -2.58 -7.65 -24.78
C LYS A 63 -3.80 -6.93 -24.22
N MET A 64 -3.90 -6.78 -22.89
CA MET A 64 -5.12 -6.34 -22.23
C MET A 64 -4.91 -5.41 -21.04
N ILE A 65 -5.96 -4.68 -20.69
CA ILE A 65 -6.11 -3.97 -19.41
C ILE A 65 -7.25 -4.62 -18.66
N THR A 66 -7.00 -5.01 -17.42
CA THR A 66 -8.02 -5.62 -16.56
C THR A 66 -8.29 -4.77 -15.33
N ILE A 67 -9.55 -4.76 -14.92
CA ILE A 67 -10.00 -4.11 -13.70
C ILE A 67 -10.69 -5.14 -12.82
N SER A 68 -10.42 -5.07 -11.53
CA SER A 68 -11.17 -5.84 -10.54
C SER A 68 -11.52 -4.96 -9.34
N LEU A 69 -12.75 -5.14 -8.85
CA LEU A 69 -13.27 -4.47 -7.66
C LEU A 69 -13.61 -5.55 -6.63
N ARG A 70 -12.97 -5.51 -5.47
CA ARG A 70 -13.19 -6.48 -4.39
C ARG A 70 -13.47 -5.78 -3.07
N LYS A 71 -14.28 -6.38 -2.21
CA LYS A 71 -14.52 -5.90 -0.85
C LYS A 71 -13.18 -5.81 -0.10
N ARG A 72 -13.00 -4.76 0.68
CA ARG A 72 -11.80 -4.58 1.51
C ARG A 72 -11.97 -5.34 2.83
N PHE A 73 -11.00 -6.17 3.17
CA PHE A 73 -10.91 -6.73 4.51
C PHE A 73 -10.29 -5.68 5.46
N LYS A 74 -11.00 -5.33 6.52
CA LYS A 74 -10.48 -4.41 7.55
C LYS A 74 -9.52 -5.19 8.45
N PRO A 75 -8.30 -4.68 8.66
CA PRO A 75 -7.39 -5.28 9.61
C PRO A 75 -7.96 -5.24 11.04
N LYS A 76 -7.71 -6.30 11.80
CA LYS A 76 -8.09 -6.42 13.22
C LYS A 76 -7.03 -5.78 14.12
N SER A 77 -7.39 -5.45 15.37
CA SER A 77 -6.51 -4.77 16.33
C SER A 77 -5.31 -5.61 16.78
N ASN A 78 -5.47 -6.95 16.79
CA ASN A 78 -4.43 -7.91 17.15
C ASN A 78 -3.59 -8.37 15.95
N PHE A 79 -3.27 -7.45 15.03
CA PHE A 79 -2.57 -7.74 13.78
C PHE A 79 -1.11 -8.16 14.03
N SER A 80 -0.70 -9.28 13.47
CA SER A 80 0.66 -9.82 13.60
C SER A 80 1.42 -9.88 12.28
N LEU A 81 2.75 -9.99 12.35
CA LEU A 81 3.60 -10.25 11.19
C LEU A 81 4.36 -11.56 11.37
N LYS A 82 4.52 -12.31 10.28
CA LYS A 82 5.42 -13.45 10.19
C LYS A 82 6.60 -13.08 9.31
N LEU A 83 7.82 -13.26 9.80
CA LEU A 83 9.03 -13.02 9.02
C LEU A 83 9.23 -14.13 7.98
N ILE A 84 9.51 -13.73 6.74
CA ILE A 84 9.80 -14.65 5.62
C ILE A 84 11.07 -14.20 4.92
N ASN A 85 12.06 -15.10 4.84
CA ASN A 85 13.28 -14.87 4.07
C ASN A 85 12.97 -14.93 2.57
N TYR A 86 12.57 -13.79 2.05
CA TYR A 86 12.25 -13.63 0.64
C TYR A 86 12.39 -12.17 0.22
N LYS A 87 12.96 -11.92 -0.94
CA LYS A 87 12.96 -10.63 -1.62
C LYS A 87 12.08 -10.73 -2.86
N ARG A 88 11.20 -9.79 -3.06
CA ARG A 88 10.34 -9.73 -4.25
C ARG A 88 11.17 -9.47 -5.51
N ILE A 89 10.77 -10.07 -6.62
CA ILE A 89 11.37 -9.84 -7.93
C ILE A 89 11.06 -8.40 -8.35
N GLU A 90 12.09 -7.65 -8.74
CA GLU A 90 12.00 -6.23 -9.16
C GLU A 90 11.15 -5.40 -8.19
N PRO A 91 11.59 -5.30 -6.92
CA PRO A 91 10.74 -4.78 -5.85
C PRO A 91 10.42 -3.30 -5.99
N GLU A 92 11.20 -2.53 -6.74
CA GLU A 92 11.00 -1.10 -6.98
C GLU A 92 9.76 -0.80 -7.83
N TYR A 93 9.28 -1.78 -8.61
CA TYR A 93 8.17 -1.63 -9.53
C TYR A 93 6.92 -2.40 -9.10
N LYS A 94 5.75 -1.89 -9.50
CA LYS A 94 4.49 -2.60 -9.30
C LYS A 94 4.28 -3.58 -10.46
N ASN A 95 4.71 -4.81 -10.27
CA ASN A 95 4.59 -5.88 -11.26
C ASN A 95 3.57 -6.95 -10.83
N LEU A 96 3.36 -7.96 -11.67
CA LEU A 96 2.46 -9.10 -11.40
C LEU A 96 3.20 -10.36 -10.90
N LYS A 97 4.51 -10.26 -10.63
CA LYS A 97 5.37 -11.37 -10.22
C LYS A 97 5.24 -11.69 -8.72
N TYR A 98 4.00 -11.92 -8.22
CA TYR A 98 3.82 -12.22 -6.78
C TYR A 98 3.31 -13.62 -6.44
N LYS A 99 3.47 -14.59 -7.33
CA LYS A 99 3.00 -15.97 -7.08
C LYS A 99 3.49 -16.50 -5.72
N LYS A 100 4.77 -16.29 -5.40
CA LYS A 100 5.39 -16.72 -4.13
C LYS A 100 4.80 -15.98 -2.92
N ILE A 101 4.60 -14.67 -2.99
CA ILE A 101 3.95 -13.91 -1.91
C ILE A 101 2.53 -14.40 -1.69
N MET A 102 1.78 -14.63 -2.76
CA MET A 102 0.40 -15.14 -2.65
C MET A 102 0.36 -16.53 -2.03
N SER A 103 1.36 -17.40 -2.27
CA SER A 103 1.42 -18.72 -1.61
C SER A 103 1.60 -18.61 -0.10
N PHE A 104 2.32 -17.60 0.39
CA PHE A 104 2.41 -17.34 1.84
C PHE A 104 1.10 -16.82 2.40
N LEU A 105 0.47 -15.85 1.73
CA LEU A 105 -0.74 -15.18 2.20
C LEU A 105 -1.98 -16.09 2.17
N LYS A 106 -2.04 -17.06 1.25
CA LYS A 106 -3.14 -18.05 1.20
C LYS A 106 -3.27 -18.89 2.47
N LYS A 107 -2.19 -19.01 3.22
CA LYS A 107 -2.12 -19.79 4.48
C LYS A 107 -2.47 -18.94 5.71
N MET A 108 -2.94 -17.70 5.54
CA MET A 108 -3.12 -16.73 6.62
C MET A 108 -4.48 -16.03 6.54
N ASP A 109 -5.04 -15.68 7.70
CA ASP A 109 -6.12 -14.68 7.76
C ASP A 109 -5.51 -13.28 7.56
N THR A 110 -5.62 -12.75 6.34
CA THR A 110 -5.05 -11.44 5.97
C THR A 110 -5.71 -10.24 6.65
N ALA A 111 -6.79 -10.46 7.42
CA ALA A 111 -7.34 -9.45 8.32
C ALA A 111 -6.60 -9.42 9.67
N LYS A 112 -5.99 -10.54 10.08
CA LYS A 112 -5.27 -10.68 11.36
C LYS A 112 -3.76 -10.62 11.20
N SER A 113 -3.23 -10.93 10.00
CA SER A 113 -1.79 -11.06 9.81
C SER A 113 -1.33 -10.73 8.39
N ASP A 114 -0.03 -10.52 8.24
CA ASP A 114 0.68 -10.40 6.97
C ASP A 114 2.09 -10.99 7.13
N VAL A 115 2.83 -11.11 6.06
CA VAL A 115 4.25 -11.43 6.11
C VAL A 115 5.09 -10.15 6.10
N ALA A 116 6.21 -10.16 6.82
CA ALA A 116 7.29 -9.19 6.65
C ALA A 116 8.43 -9.87 5.91
N LEU A 117 8.77 -9.34 4.75
CA LEU A 117 9.80 -9.89 3.88
C LEU A 117 11.16 -9.36 4.33
N TYR A 118 12.14 -10.26 4.44
CA TYR A 118 13.52 -9.89 4.71
C TYR A 118 14.50 -10.66 3.82
N LYS A 119 15.69 -10.12 3.63
CA LYS A 119 16.82 -10.78 2.98
C LYS A 119 18.12 -10.33 3.64
N ASN A 120 19.06 -11.28 3.87
CA ASN A 120 20.32 -11.01 4.56
C ASN A 120 20.10 -10.24 5.86
N LYS A 121 19.18 -10.73 6.70
CA LYS A 121 18.72 -10.10 7.96
C LYS A 121 18.06 -8.72 7.83
N LYS A 122 18.07 -8.06 6.65
CA LYS A 122 17.44 -6.75 6.43
C LYS A 122 15.96 -6.90 6.11
N ILE A 123 15.10 -6.22 6.86
CA ILE A 123 13.66 -6.16 6.60
C ILE A 123 13.40 -5.18 5.45
N LEU A 124 12.54 -5.57 4.51
CA LEU A 124 12.29 -4.86 3.26
C LEU A 124 10.89 -4.23 3.22
N GLU A 125 9.87 -5.06 3.23
CA GLU A 125 8.47 -4.64 3.12
C GLU A 125 7.53 -5.70 3.70
N SER A 126 6.22 -5.44 3.80
CA SER A 126 5.25 -6.52 4.03
C SER A 126 4.82 -7.15 2.71
N GLY A 127 4.15 -8.28 2.77
CA GLY A 127 3.68 -8.98 1.57
C GLY A 127 2.81 -8.12 0.64
N THR A 128 2.09 -7.14 1.19
CA THR A 128 1.16 -6.30 0.43
C THR A 128 1.28 -4.80 0.67
N SER A 129 2.19 -4.38 1.58
CA SER A 129 2.24 -3.01 2.11
C SER A 129 3.67 -2.62 2.47
N ASN A 130 3.88 -1.37 2.85
CA ASN A 130 5.15 -0.92 3.40
C ASN A 130 5.15 -1.00 4.93
N LEU A 131 6.34 -0.95 5.52
CA LEU A 131 6.56 -0.99 6.96
C LEU A 131 7.19 0.32 7.44
N LEU A 132 6.73 0.80 8.58
CA LEU A 132 7.36 1.86 9.36
C LEU A 132 7.73 1.30 10.73
N PHE A 133 8.87 1.72 11.24
CA PHE A 133 9.43 1.32 12.52
C PHE A 133 9.63 2.55 13.38
N ILE A 134 9.22 2.49 14.63
CA ILE A 134 9.31 3.62 15.56
C ILE A 134 10.21 3.26 16.73
N LYS A 135 11.21 4.10 16.98
CA LYS A 135 12.12 4.02 18.14
C LYS A 135 12.28 5.41 18.73
N LYS A 136 11.98 5.58 20.02
CA LYS A 136 12.06 6.87 20.73
C LYS A 136 11.35 8.01 19.97
N ASN A 137 10.11 7.79 19.52
CA ASN A 137 9.29 8.71 18.72
C ASN A 137 9.87 9.10 17.35
N LYS A 138 10.99 8.54 16.92
CA LYS A 138 11.53 8.73 15.56
C LYS A 138 10.98 7.64 14.63
N ILE A 139 10.62 8.04 13.41
CA ILE A 139 10.02 7.15 12.43
C ILE A 139 11.06 6.75 11.39
N TYR A 140 11.15 5.45 11.14
CA TYR A 140 12.09 4.85 10.20
C TYR A 140 11.34 4.03 9.15
N SER A 141 11.89 3.98 7.94
CA SER A 141 11.49 3.04 6.90
C SER A 141 12.71 2.28 6.38
N PRO A 142 12.55 1.09 5.84
CA PRO A 142 13.62 0.44 5.07
C PRO A 142 14.17 1.38 4.00
N ILE A 143 15.47 1.22 3.66
CA ILE A 143 16.15 2.13 2.74
C ILE A 143 15.85 1.81 1.27
N ASP A 144 15.85 0.51 0.91
CA ASP A 144 15.79 0.03 -0.47
C ASP A 144 15.12 -1.35 -0.61
N ASN A 145 15.15 -1.90 -1.82
CA ASN A 145 14.68 -3.25 -2.13
C ASN A 145 13.21 -3.49 -1.81
N PHE A 146 12.36 -2.47 -1.94
CA PHE A 146 10.91 -2.56 -1.75
C PHE A 146 10.16 -1.60 -2.66
N TYR A 147 8.87 -1.88 -2.88
CA TYR A 147 8.00 -0.97 -3.61
C TYR A 147 7.60 0.23 -2.75
N ARG A 148 7.99 1.42 -3.17
CA ARG A 148 7.53 2.67 -2.53
C ARG A 148 6.08 2.95 -2.89
N GLY A 149 5.17 2.39 -2.08
CA GLY A 149 3.73 2.52 -2.30
C GLY A 149 3.21 3.94 -2.12
N THR A 150 2.05 4.21 -2.70
CA THR A 150 1.40 5.54 -2.66
C THR A 150 1.20 6.04 -1.23
N THR A 151 0.79 5.16 -0.31
CA THR A 151 0.58 5.53 1.10
C THR A 151 1.90 5.93 1.79
N LEU A 152 3.01 5.23 1.50
CA LEU A 152 4.32 5.63 2.02
C LEU A 152 4.75 6.99 1.46
N LYS A 153 4.59 7.21 0.16
CA LYS A 153 4.89 8.52 -0.46
C LYS A 153 4.08 9.65 0.17
N PHE A 154 2.78 9.41 0.44
CA PHE A 154 1.93 10.35 1.15
C PHE A 154 2.50 10.70 2.53
N PHE A 155 2.86 9.71 3.35
CA PHE A 155 3.43 9.96 4.66
C PHE A 155 4.80 10.65 4.58
N THR A 156 5.67 10.25 3.67
CA THR A 156 6.98 10.91 3.47
C THR A 156 6.82 12.40 3.11
N LYS A 157 5.79 12.75 2.33
CA LYS A 157 5.47 14.15 2.00
C LYS A 157 4.90 14.92 3.20
N LYS A 158 4.03 14.28 4.00
CA LYS A 158 3.37 14.90 5.17
C LYS A 158 4.26 14.97 6.40
N ILE A 159 5.11 13.97 6.58
CA ILE A 159 6.01 13.85 7.75
C ILE A 159 7.44 13.94 7.26
N LYS A 160 8.01 15.14 7.22
CA LYS A 160 9.37 15.40 6.72
C LYS A 160 10.49 14.63 7.44
N LYS A 161 10.18 13.98 8.57
CA LYS A 161 11.16 13.32 9.47
C LYS A 161 11.17 11.78 9.39
N ILE A 162 10.69 11.15 8.31
CA ILE A 162 10.84 9.70 8.12
C ILE A 162 12.26 9.41 7.62
N LYS A 163 13.07 8.78 8.47
CA LYS A 163 14.45 8.40 8.14
C LYS A 163 14.48 7.05 7.43
N LYS A 164 15.32 6.92 6.42
CA LYS A 164 15.54 5.65 5.71
C LYS A 164 16.81 5.01 6.26
N ILE A 165 16.69 3.79 6.76
CA ILE A 165 17.82 3.03 7.33
C ILE A 165 17.68 1.53 7.00
N ASN A 166 18.76 0.78 7.16
CA ASN A 166 18.67 -0.66 7.22
C ASN A 166 18.02 -1.07 8.54
N ILE A 167 16.94 -1.84 8.46
CA ILE A 167 16.25 -2.41 9.62
C ILE A 167 16.62 -3.90 9.68
N PHE A 168 17.23 -4.34 10.75
CA PHE A 168 17.64 -5.74 10.89
C PHE A 168 16.68 -6.56 11.74
N THR A 169 16.55 -7.83 11.42
CA THR A 169 15.71 -8.77 12.19
C THR A 169 16.13 -8.87 13.65
N ASP A 170 17.43 -8.79 13.90
CA ASP A 170 18.03 -8.95 15.22
C ASP A 170 17.84 -7.68 16.09
N SER A 171 17.55 -6.53 15.47
CA SER A 171 17.31 -5.26 16.17
C SER A 171 15.83 -4.91 16.36
N LEU A 172 14.91 -5.85 16.09
CA LEU A 172 13.48 -5.58 16.20
C LEU A 172 13.06 -5.12 17.59
N ASN A 173 13.67 -5.65 18.64
CA ASN A 173 13.37 -5.28 20.03
C ASN A 173 13.71 -3.83 20.40
N ASP A 174 14.48 -3.15 19.57
CA ASP A 174 14.79 -1.73 19.73
C ASP A 174 13.60 -0.82 19.39
N TYR A 175 12.60 -1.34 18.66
CA TYR A 175 11.47 -0.55 18.18
C TYR A 175 10.27 -0.67 19.12
N ASP A 176 9.63 0.48 19.38
CA ASP A 176 8.44 0.59 20.23
C ASP A 176 7.16 0.23 19.48
N GLU A 177 7.12 0.58 18.18
CA GLU A 177 5.99 0.32 17.30
C GLU A 177 6.47 -0.13 15.91
N ILE A 178 5.75 -1.08 15.32
CA ILE A 178 5.86 -1.44 13.91
C ILE A 178 4.49 -1.19 13.29
N ILE A 179 4.47 -0.48 12.17
CA ILE A 179 3.23 -0.05 11.53
C ILE A 179 3.24 -0.47 10.05
N VAL A 180 2.19 -1.17 9.66
CA VAL A 180 1.92 -1.52 8.26
C VAL A 180 1.14 -0.40 7.61
N ILE A 181 1.59 0.11 6.47
CA ILE A 181 0.92 1.16 5.71
C ILE A 181 0.71 0.77 4.25
N GLY A 182 -0.50 0.96 3.74
CA GLY A 182 -0.82 0.63 2.35
C GLY A 182 -2.26 0.92 1.97
N SER A 183 -2.53 1.05 0.68
CA SER A 183 -3.87 1.41 0.20
C SER A 183 -4.95 0.39 0.58
N GLY A 184 -4.59 -0.90 0.68
CA GLY A 184 -5.52 -1.95 1.11
C GLY A 184 -5.76 -1.96 2.61
N LYS A 185 -4.68 -1.92 3.38
CA LYS A 185 -4.73 -2.03 4.85
C LYS A 185 -5.02 -0.69 5.54
N GLY A 186 -4.66 0.43 4.92
CA GLY A 186 -4.64 1.74 5.58
C GLY A 186 -3.40 1.88 6.46
N VAL A 187 -3.60 2.24 7.71
CA VAL A 187 -2.56 2.27 8.76
C VAL A 187 -2.93 1.23 9.80
N VAL A 188 -2.03 0.30 10.08
CA VAL A 188 -2.25 -0.82 10.98
C VAL A 188 -1.10 -0.93 11.95
N SER A 189 -1.38 -0.93 13.25
CA SER A 189 -0.40 -1.22 14.27
C SER A 189 -0.18 -2.73 14.36
N VAL A 190 1.06 -3.17 14.21
CA VAL A 190 1.43 -4.56 14.47
C VAL A 190 1.40 -4.80 15.97
N ASN A 191 0.80 -5.88 16.40
CA ASN A 191 0.74 -6.29 17.80
C ASN A 191 1.97 -7.12 18.18
N SER A 192 2.36 -8.05 17.30
CA SER A 192 3.45 -8.99 17.59
C SER A 192 4.11 -9.56 16.34
N ILE A 193 5.32 -10.06 16.54
CA ILE A 193 6.06 -10.97 15.66
C ILE A 193 6.49 -12.15 16.52
N GLU A 194 6.27 -13.38 16.06
CA GLU A 194 6.55 -14.57 16.87
C GLU A 194 8.03 -14.99 16.87
N LYS A 195 8.66 -14.92 15.70
CA LYS A 195 10.07 -15.33 15.51
C LYS A 195 10.80 -14.34 14.62
N PRO A 196 11.82 -13.57 15.13
CA PRO A 196 12.15 -13.43 16.57
C PRO A 196 11.00 -12.79 17.33
N PHE A 197 10.88 -13.05 18.60
CA PHE A 197 9.79 -12.50 19.41
C PHE A 197 9.89 -10.98 19.52
N TRP A 198 8.81 -10.30 19.14
CA TRP A 198 8.62 -8.87 19.32
C TRP A 198 7.17 -8.59 19.68
N LYS A 199 6.96 -7.72 20.66
CA LYS A 199 5.63 -7.24 21.06
C LYS A 199 5.62 -5.72 21.09
N ARG A 200 4.54 -5.13 20.61
CA ARG A 200 4.34 -3.70 20.61
C ARG A 200 4.41 -3.11 22.01
N LYS A 201 5.19 -2.01 22.17
CA LYS A 201 5.38 -1.31 23.44
C LYS A 201 4.53 -0.04 23.54
N SER A 202 4.13 0.55 22.40
CA SER A 202 3.39 1.81 22.33
C SER A 202 2.38 1.82 21.19
N LEU A 203 1.41 2.75 21.26
CA LEU A 203 0.43 3.08 20.21
C LEU A 203 0.47 4.58 19.87
N LYS A 204 1.41 5.34 20.44
CA LYS A 204 1.43 6.81 20.31
C LYS A 204 1.55 7.27 18.86
N ASN A 205 2.56 6.77 18.15
CA ASN A 205 2.80 7.14 16.75
C ASN A 205 1.76 6.52 15.80
N TYR A 206 1.30 5.30 16.08
CA TYR A 206 0.18 4.72 15.35
C TYR A 206 -1.06 5.63 15.38
N ARG A 207 -1.44 6.17 16.54
CA ARG A 207 -2.59 7.07 16.66
C ARG A 207 -2.42 8.33 15.82
N ILE A 208 -1.23 8.93 15.84
CA ILE A 208 -0.88 10.11 15.04
C ILE A 208 -1.00 9.80 13.54
N LEU A 209 -0.35 8.72 13.08
CA LEU A 209 -0.37 8.32 11.66
C LEU A 209 -1.77 7.94 11.20
N SER A 210 -2.53 7.26 12.05
CA SER A 210 -3.91 6.89 11.78
C SER A 210 -4.80 8.14 11.60
N LYS A 211 -4.65 9.15 12.46
CA LYS A 211 -5.36 10.43 12.36
C LYS A 211 -5.04 11.16 11.05
N ILE A 212 -3.75 11.28 10.70
CA ILE A 212 -3.29 11.89 9.44
C ILE A 212 -3.88 11.15 8.21
N TYR A 213 -3.86 9.82 8.24
CA TYR A 213 -4.44 9.02 7.15
C TYR A 213 -5.95 9.19 7.08
N GLN A 214 -6.65 9.22 8.21
CA GLN A 214 -8.10 9.40 8.25
C GLN A 214 -8.52 10.78 7.72
N GLN A 215 -7.76 11.84 8.02
CA GLN A 215 -7.95 13.16 7.42
C GLN A 215 -7.83 13.12 5.90
N ALA A 216 -6.82 12.40 5.37
CA ALA A 216 -6.69 12.22 3.91
C ALA A 216 -7.88 11.45 3.31
N VAL A 217 -8.44 10.48 4.03
CA VAL A 217 -9.66 9.75 3.62
C VAL A 217 -10.88 10.68 3.62
N THR A 218 -11.05 11.49 4.65
CA THR A 218 -12.17 12.44 4.76
C THR A 218 -12.10 13.51 3.67
N ASN A 219 -10.92 14.09 3.46
CA ASN A 219 -10.68 15.17 2.50
C ASN A 219 -10.48 14.67 1.05
N CYS A 220 -10.54 13.36 0.82
CA CYS A 220 -10.44 12.81 -0.51
C CYS A 220 -11.61 13.32 -1.38
N PRO A 221 -11.35 13.93 -2.55
CA PRO A 221 -12.41 14.44 -3.41
C PRO A 221 -13.31 13.31 -3.92
N ARG A 222 -14.55 13.65 -4.23
CA ARG A 222 -15.48 12.74 -4.90
C ARG A 222 -14.98 12.44 -6.30
N TYR A 223 -15.17 11.22 -6.77
CA TYR A 223 -14.83 10.85 -8.13
C TYR A 223 -15.91 11.39 -9.09
N ASN A 224 -15.62 12.47 -9.78
CA ASN A 224 -16.55 13.17 -10.67
C ASN A 224 -16.36 12.80 -12.16
N GLY A 225 -15.72 11.68 -12.45
CA GLY A 225 -15.62 11.13 -13.80
C GLY A 225 -14.93 12.00 -14.87
N TRP A 226 -15.11 13.32 -14.83
CA TRP A 226 -14.63 14.27 -15.84
C TRP A 226 -13.61 15.30 -15.33
N SER A 227 -13.78 15.85 -14.15
CA SER A 227 -12.89 16.90 -13.61
C SER A 227 -11.47 16.45 -13.32
N ILE A 228 -11.25 15.13 -13.15
CA ILE A 228 -9.92 14.54 -12.94
C ILE A 228 -9.24 14.27 -14.29
N ILE A 229 -10.00 14.14 -15.38
CA ILE A 229 -9.48 13.85 -16.72
C ILE A 229 -8.76 15.06 -17.30
N SER A 230 -9.33 16.26 -17.20
CA SER A 230 -8.71 17.49 -17.70
C SER A 230 -7.35 17.75 -17.04
N THR A 231 -7.28 17.67 -15.71
CA THR A 231 -6.05 17.96 -14.94
C THR A 231 -4.91 16.94 -15.16
N ILE A 232 -5.21 15.72 -15.64
CA ILE A 232 -4.19 14.67 -15.86
C ILE A 232 -3.81 14.53 -17.34
N LEU A 233 -4.62 15.05 -18.26
CA LEU A 233 -4.32 15.04 -19.70
C LEU A 233 -3.46 16.23 -20.12
N GLU A 234 -3.41 17.29 -19.32
CA GLU A 234 -2.63 18.52 -19.56
C GLU A 234 -1.18 18.42 -19.04
N THR A 235 -0.78 17.29 -18.44
CA THR A 235 0.60 16.98 -17.98
C THR A 235 1.07 15.67 -18.62
#